data_db799ad9c2b0e4363d9328ab1821f13b
#
_entry.id   db799ad9c2b0e4363d9328ab1821f13b
#
_cell.length_a   1.000
_cell.length_b   1.000
_cell.length_c   1.000
_cell.angle_alpha   90.00
_cell.angle_beta   90.00
_cell.angle_gamma   90.00
#
_symmetry.space_group_name_H-M   'P 1'
#
loop_
_entity.id
_entity.type
_entity.pdbx_description
1 polymer ?
#
loop_
_entity_poly.entity_id
_entity_poly.type
_entity_poly.pdbx_seq_one_letter_code
_entity_poly.pdbx_strand_id
1 'polypeptide(L)'
;MDNVHSVFITASRNCVSPGTFQLQFDLSEQQSYASNEILAATKAFRSKLLYAVTGAGKTEMIFEAIQYARSQGYNVAVVSPRVDVVIEVSMRIVEAFQQEDIDVLYQGHGQKYNGHFIVATIHQLYRFKRHFNLIIVDEVDAFPLDIDPSLFEAVKHASNKHCSHIYMTATPSKNLLQRLNYIDVIVLPARFHRHSLPIPHFKYFNLKPHQIQRKLLNILRKQITNQRYTLVFFNNIQLMKETYNQYKTRFKSITYVHSDDVYRLEKVKDLRNGKYQIVFTTTILERGFTMANLDVIVCNSHNFSTNALIQIAGRVGRKREDPSGLVLFLHEGITFKMLQARKNIKRMNQLAREKGWIDD
;
A
#
# COMPACT_ATOMS: atom_id res chain seq x y z
N MET A 1 32.36 -5.19 -21.40
CA MET A 1 32.05 -6.65 -21.13
C MET A 1 32.23 -6.82 -19.65
N ASP A 2 31.14 -6.74 -18.93
CA ASP A 2 31.15 -6.82 -17.48
C ASP A 2 31.39 -8.27 -17.07
N ASN A 3 32.42 -8.48 -16.25
CA ASN A 3 32.69 -9.76 -15.63
C ASN A 3 31.51 -10.17 -14.76
N VAL A 4 30.67 -11.03 -15.28
CA VAL A 4 29.61 -11.68 -14.50
C VAL A 4 30.31 -12.64 -13.54
N HIS A 5 30.57 -12.18 -12.33
CA HIS A 5 31.00 -13.04 -11.24
C HIS A 5 29.87 -14.03 -10.94
N SER A 6 30.21 -15.26 -10.59
CA SER A 6 29.32 -16.37 -10.31
C SER A 6 28.12 -15.94 -9.47
N VAL A 7 26.90 -16.15 -9.99
CA VAL A 7 25.67 -15.93 -9.22
C VAL A 7 25.45 -17.14 -8.33
N PHE A 8 25.58 -16.98 -7.03
CA PHE A 8 25.25 -18.04 -6.07
C PHE A 8 23.73 -18.11 -5.91
N ILE A 9 23.17 -19.27 -6.16
CA ILE A 9 21.75 -19.54 -5.99
C ILE A 9 21.60 -20.36 -4.71
N THR A 10 20.74 -19.92 -3.80
CA THR A 10 20.43 -20.64 -2.56
C THR A 10 19.78 -21.98 -2.92
N ALA A 11 20.37 -23.08 -2.46
CA ALA A 11 19.77 -24.40 -2.60
C ALA A 11 18.51 -24.47 -1.73
N SER A 12 17.41 -24.94 -2.30
CA SER A 12 16.17 -25.14 -1.57
C SER A 12 16.35 -26.26 -0.53
N ARG A 13 16.21 -25.93 0.73
CA ARG A 13 16.07 -26.89 1.84
C ARG A 13 14.76 -26.59 2.54
N ASN A 14 14.03 -27.64 2.91
CA ASN A 14 12.85 -27.49 3.73
C ASN A 14 13.29 -27.40 5.20
N CYS A 15 12.77 -26.40 5.91
CA CYS A 15 13.00 -26.20 7.32
C CYS A 15 11.65 -26.06 8.03
N VAL A 16 11.23 -27.13 8.72
CA VAL A 16 9.97 -27.13 9.48
C VAL A 16 10.12 -26.21 10.68
N SER A 17 9.18 -25.31 10.84
CA SER A 17 9.05 -24.44 11.99
C SER A 17 7.60 -24.45 12.46
N PRO A 18 7.29 -24.23 13.75
CA PRO A 18 5.92 -24.09 14.23
C PRO A 18 5.13 -23.02 13.48
N GLY A 19 5.83 -22.00 12.97
CA GLY A 19 5.22 -20.87 12.24
C GLY A 19 4.19 -20.12 13.05
N THR A 20 4.20 -20.27 14.39
CA THR A 20 3.20 -19.64 15.26
C THR A 20 3.27 -18.14 15.20
N PHE A 21 2.11 -17.50 15.16
CA PHE A 21 1.99 -16.06 15.20
C PHE A 21 1.07 -15.59 16.33
N GLN A 22 1.22 -14.35 16.73
CA GLN A 22 0.37 -13.69 17.69
C GLN A 22 -0.28 -12.47 17.06
N LEU A 23 -1.59 -12.32 17.23
CA LEU A 23 -2.32 -11.10 16.90
C LEU A 23 -2.76 -10.43 18.18
N GLN A 24 -2.67 -9.10 18.22
CA GLN A 24 -3.12 -8.29 19.36
C GLN A 24 -4.64 -8.04 19.33
N PHE A 25 -5.34 -8.50 18.29
CA PHE A 25 -6.78 -8.31 18.08
C PHE A 25 -7.35 -9.44 17.21
N ASP A 26 -8.65 -9.64 17.31
CA ASP A 26 -9.36 -10.59 16.47
C ASP A 26 -9.58 -10.04 15.07
N LEU A 27 -9.50 -10.91 14.08
CA LEU A 27 -9.85 -10.57 12.70
C LEU A 27 -11.36 -10.29 12.61
N SER A 28 -11.72 -9.24 11.88
CA SER A 28 -13.12 -9.00 11.52
C SER A 28 -13.65 -10.14 10.64
N GLU A 29 -14.98 -10.30 10.54
CA GLU A 29 -15.62 -11.33 9.74
C GLU A 29 -15.08 -11.39 8.30
N GLN A 30 -14.98 -10.23 7.62
CA GLN A 30 -14.42 -10.16 6.28
C GLN A 30 -12.94 -10.54 6.22
N GLN A 31 -12.16 -10.20 7.24
CA GLN A 31 -10.73 -10.58 7.31
C GLN A 31 -10.59 -12.10 7.53
N SER A 32 -11.39 -12.69 8.41
CA SER A 32 -11.44 -14.13 8.63
C SER A 32 -11.87 -14.88 7.37
N TYR A 33 -12.87 -14.36 6.65
CA TYR A 33 -13.26 -14.92 5.35
C TYR A 33 -12.08 -14.93 4.37
N ALA A 34 -11.35 -13.81 4.23
CA ALA A 34 -10.21 -13.75 3.32
C ALA A 34 -9.05 -14.63 3.78
N SER A 35 -8.75 -14.69 5.09
CA SER A 35 -7.72 -15.55 5.66
C SER A 35 -8.00 -17.02 5.33
N ASN A 36 -9.24 -17.47 5.53
CA ASN A 36 -9.66 -18.84 5.21
C ASN A 36 -9.51 -19.16 3.72
N GLU A 37 -9.92 -18.26 2.83
CA GLU A 37 -9.78 -18.42 1.38
C GLU A 37 -8.30 -18.49 0.93
N ILE A 38 -7.44 -17.65 1.53
CA ILE A 38 -6.00 -17.65 1.27
C ILE A 38 -5.38 -18.94 1.80
N LEU A 39 -5.74 -19.39 2.99
CA LEU A 39 -5.26 -20.66 3.56
C LEU A 39 -5.68 -21.85 2.70
N ALA A 40 -6.94 -21.90 2.26
CA ALA A 40 -7.44 -22.97 1.38
C ALA A 40 -6.69 -23.00 0.04
N ALA A 41 -6.41 -21.83 -0.54
CA ALA A 41 -5.62 -21.71 -1.76
C ALA A 41 -4.17 -22.19 -1.54
N THR A 42 -3.56 -21.85 -0.41
CA THR A 42 -2.20 -22.25 -0.04
C THR A 42 -2.10 -23.77 0.13
N LYS A 43 -3.05 -24.39 0.81
CA LYS A 43 -3.12 -25.86 0.97
C LYS A 43 -3.24 -26.60 -0.36
N ALA A 44 -3.95 -26.01 -1.32
CA ALA A 44 -4.19 -26.57 -2.64
C ALA A 44 -3.18 -26.14 -3.71
N PHE A 45 -2.14 -25.38 -3.37
CA PHE A 45 -1.18 -24.75 -4.29
C PHE A 45 -1.84 -23.96 -5.42
N ARG A 46 -2.95 -23.28 -5.12
CA ARG A 46 -3.67 -22.40 -6.05
C ARG A 46 -3.29 -20.95 -5.84
N SER A 47 -3.43 -20.17 -6.89
CA SER A 47 -3.18 -18.72 -6.83
C SER A 47 -4.48 -17.95 -6.66
N LYS A 48 -4.44 -16.83 -5.92
CA LYS A 48 -5.58 -15.93 -5.66
C LYS A 48 -5.16 -14.45 -5.76
N LEU A 49 -6.10 -13.61 -6.14
CA LEU A 49 -5.97 -12.16 -6.05
C LEU A 49 -6.83 -11.64 -4.91
N LEU A 50 -6.23 -11.03 -3.91
CA LEU A 50 -6.92 -10.29 -2.86
C LEU A 50 -7.11 -8.83 -3.31
N TYR A 51 -8.30 -8.50 -3.76
CA TYR A 51 -8.74 -7.13 -4.00
C TYR A 51 -9.36 -6.57 -2.73
N ALA A 52 -8.57 -5.88 -1.94
CA ALA A 52 -9.01 -5.32 -0.67
C ALA A 52 -8.79 -3.80 -0.66
N VAL A 53 -9.83 -3.06 -0.25
CA VAL A 53 -9.74 -1.60 -0.15
C VAL A 53 -8.62 -1.16 0.78
N THR A 54 -8.17 0.08 0.63
CA THR A 54 -7.16 0.65 1.52
C THR A 54 -7.66 0.69 2.96
N GLY A 55 -6.87 0.16 3.91
CA GLY A 55 -7.26 0.06 5.32
C GLY A 55 -8.09 -1.18 5.66
N ALA A 56 -8.14 -2.19 4.78
CA ALA A 56 -8.78 -3.47 5.08
C ALA A 56 -7.98 -4.38 6.04
N GLY A 57 -6.72 -4.08 6.32
CA GLY A 57 -5.83 -4.91 7.14
C GLY A 57 -5.33 -6.15 6.39
N LYS A 58 -4.78 -5.97 5.19
CA LYS A 58 -4.34 -7.06 4.31
C LYS A 58 -3.24 -7.92 4.91
N THR A 59 -2.34 -7.33 5.69
CA THR A 59 -1.15 -8.02 6.22
C THR A 59 -1.53 -9.14 7.17
N GLU A 60 -2.50 -8.92 8.02
CA GLU A 60 -2.91 -9.88 9.05
C GLU A 60 -3.65 -11.09 8.45
N MET A 61 -4.30 -10.92 7.30
CA MET A 61 -5.05 -11.99 6.61
C MET A 61 -4.16 -13.10 6.03
N ILE A 62 -2.87 -12.84 5.84
CA ILE A 62 -1.93 -13.83 5.29
C ILE A 62 -1.26 -14.69 6.37
N PHE A 63 -1.43 -14.38 7.65
CA PHE A 63 -0.67 -15.03 8.73
C PHE A 63 -0.99 -16.50 8.89
N GLU A 64 -2.25 -16.91 8.81
CA GLU A 64 -2.61 -18.35 8.87
C GLU A 64 -2.00 -19.16 7.72
N ALA A 65 -1.97 -18.58 6.52
CA ALA A 65 -1.35 -19.23 5.37
C ALA A 65 0.18 -19.33 5.53
N ILE A 66 0.82 -18.32 6.10
CA ILE A 66 2.25 -18.35 6.43
C ILE A 66 2.53 -19.41 7.50
N GLN A 67 1.75 -19.43 8.59
CA GLN A 67 1.87 -20.45 9.63
C GLN A 67 1.74 -21.87 9.08
N TYR A 68 0.71 -22.13 8.28
CA TYR A 68 0.54 -23.41 7.62
C TYR A 68 1.75 -23.75 6.75
N ALA A 69 2.20 -22.84 5.89
CA ALA A 69 3.34 -23.09 5.01
C ALA A 69 4.61 -23.41 5.81
N ARG A 70 4.91 -22.65 6.87
CA ARG A 70 6.09 -22.88 7.71
C ARG A 70 6.00 -24.17 8.48
N SER A 71 4.82 -24.56 9.00
CA SER A 71 4.62 -25.84 9.68
C SER A 71 4.80 -27.08 8.77
N GLN A 72 4.58 -26.90 7.45
CA GLN A 72 4.86 -27.93 6.44
C GLN A 72 6.32 -27.91 5.96
N GLY A 73 7.17 -27.02 6.49
CA GLY A 73 8.55 -26.84 6.04
C GLY A 73 8.67 -26.08 4.72
N TYR A 74 7.61 -25.42 4.26
CA TYR A 74 7.62 -24.67 3.00
C TYR A 74 8.33 -23.32 3.17
N ASN A 75 9.09 -22.94 2.16
CA ASN A 75 9.71 -21.63 2.09
C ASN A 75 8.70 -20.58 1.66
N VAL A 76 8.72 -19.43 2.34
CA VAL A 76 7.74 -18.33 2.18
C VAL A 76 8.44 -17.04 1.77
N ALA A 77 7.89 -16.35 0.78
CA ALA A 77 8.30 -15.00 0.41
C ALA A 77 7.10 -14.05 0.48
N VAL A 78 7.26 -12.94 1.22
CA VAL A 78 6.35 -11.80 1.17
C VAL A 78 7.10 -10.67 0.49
N VAL A 79 6.62 -10.25 -0.69
CA VAL A 79 7.34 -9.28 -1.50
C VAL A 79 6.46 -8.10 -1.91
N SER A 80 7.11 -6.95 -2.11
CA SER A 80 6.47 -5.76 -2.66
C SER A 80 7.42 -5.05 -3.64
N PRO A 81 6.92 -4.35 -4.66
CA PRO A 81 7.78 -3.55 -5.52
C PRO A 81 8.42 -2.33 -4.81
N ARG A 82 7.95 -1.97 -3.63
CA ARG A 82 8.34 -0.73 -2.93
C ARG A 82 9.02 -1.01 -1.60
N VAL A 83 10.17 -0.36 -1.37
CA VAL A 83 10.97 -0.49 -0.13
C VAL A 83 10.19 -0.04 1.11
N ASP A 84 9.47 1.08 1.03
CA ASP A 84 8.67 1.61 2.15
C ASP A 84 7.56 0.63 2.61
N VAL A 85 6.94 -0.09 1.67
CA VAL A 85 5.98 -1.14 1.98
C VAL A 85 6.66 -2.36 2.59
N VAL A 86 7.82 -2.77 2.07
CA VAL A 86 8.61 -3.88 2.64
C VAL A 86 8.96 -3.59 4.09
N ILE A 87 9.42 -2.39 4.41
CA ILE A 87 9.75 -1.99 5.79
C ILE A 87 8.50 -2.05 6.69
N GLU A 88 7.36 -1.49 6.26
CA GLU A 88 6.12 -1.50 7.06
C GLU A 88 5.61 -2.94 7.29
N VAL A 89 5.59 -3.76 6.25
CA VAL A 89 5.11 -5.15 6.31
C VAL A 89 6.07 -6.01 7.13
N SER A 90 7.39 -5.85 6.98
CA SER A 90 8.37 -6.61 7.74
C SER A 90 8.27 -6.36 9.25
N MET A 91 8.04 -5.12 9.67
CA MET A 91 7.86 -4.81 11.10
C MET A 91 6.67 -5.57 11.69
N ARG A 92 5.54 -5.61 10.99
CA ARG A 92 4.34 -6.33 11.44
C ARG A 92 4.53 -7.85 11.45
N ILE A 93 5.19 -8.39 10.42
CA ILE A 93 5.45 -9.84 10.33
C ILE A 93 6.44 -10.27 11.41
N VAL A 94 7.53 -9.54 11.63
CA VAL A 94 8.51 -9.84 12.68
C VAL A 94 7.86 -9.75 14.08
N GLU A 95 7.00 -8.76 14.30
CA GLU A 95 6.26 -8.63 15.57
C GLU A 95 5.32 -9.82 15.79
N ALA A 96 4.64 -10.30 14.75
CA ALA A 96 3.70 -11.40 14.85
C ALA A 96 4.38 -12.77 14.97
N PHE A 97 5.44 -13.02 14.20
CA PHE A 97 6.14 -14.30 14.10
C PHE A 97 7.48 -14.29 14.85
N GLN A 98 7.44 -14.04 16.14
CA GLN A 98 8.65 -13.85 17.00
C GLN A 98 9.59 -15.07 17.05
N GLN A 99 9.10 -16.26 16.71
CA GLN A 99 9.89 -17.51 16.73
C GLN A 99 10.49 -17.87 15.37
N GLU A 100 10.21 -17.10 14.33
CA GLU A 100 10.72 -17.31 12.97
C GLU A 100 11.98 -16.47 12.71
N ASP A 101 12.95 -17.07 12.01
CA ASP A 101 14.10 -16.33 11.46
C ASP A 101 13.67 -15.74 10.09
N ILE A 102 13.40 -14.43 10.09
CA ILE A 102 12.86 -13.71 8.94
C ILE A 102 13.95 -12.84 8.31
N ASP A 103 14.27 -13.12 7.06
CA ASP A 103 15.21 -12.33 6.29
C ASP A 103 14.51 -11.13 5.64
N VAL A 104 14.89 -9.90 6.03
CA VAL A 104 14.37 -8.67 5.40
C VAL A 104 15.35 -8.19 4.33
N LEU A 105 14.94 -8.22 3.05
CA LEU A 105 15.85 -8.00 1.91
C LEU A 105 15.42 -6.81 1.05
N TYR A 106 16.20 -5.73 1.08
CA TYR A 106 16.07 -4.59 0.17
C TYR A 106 17.42 -3.92 -0.04
N GLN A 107 17.52 -3.01 -0.98
CA GLN A 107 18.78 -2.32 -1.31
C GLN A 107 19.34 -1.58 -0.07
N GLY A 108 20.60 -1.83 0.25
CA GLY A 108 21.30 -1.21 1.39
C GLY A 108 21.09 -1.92 2.73
N HIS A 109 20.34 -3.03 2.78
CA HIS A 109 20.19 -3.85 3.99
C HIS A 109 21.13 -5.07 3.96
N GLY A 110 21.72 -5.42 5.11
CA GLY A 110 22.57 -6.60 5.25
C GLY A 110 21.83 -7.89 4.94
N GLN A 111 22.51 -8.85 4.30
CA GLN A 111 21.89 -10.09 3.84
C GLN A 111 22.22 -11.24 4.78
N LYS A 112 21.18 -12.05 5.08
CA LYS A 112 21.31 -13.40 5.61
C LYS A 112 21.06 -14.41 4.49
N TYR A 113 21.50 -15.65 4.65
CA TYR A 113 21.57 -16.63 3.54
C TYR A 113 20.58 -17.80 3.63
N ASN A 114 19.75 -17.89 4.67
CA ASN A 114 18.89 -19.06 4.84
C ASN A 114 17.63 -19.01 3.96
N GLY A 115 17.01 -17.86 3.79
CA GLY A 115 15.93 -17.63 2.84
C GLY A 115 14.66 -18.47 3.02
N HIS A 116 14.42 -19.06 4.18
CA HIS A 116 13.24 -19.89 4.42
C HIS A 116 11.97 -19.08 4.57
N PHE A 117 12.10 -17.89 5.19
CA PHE A 117 11.05 -16.91 5.28
C PHE A 117 11.64 -15.54 5.02
N ILE A 118 11.26 -14.93 3.89
CA ILE A 118 11.76 -13.62 3.51
C ILE A 118 10.63 -12.59 3.42
N VAL A 119 10.95 -11.33 3.77
CA VAL A 119 10.17 -10.14 3.43
C VAL A 119 11.06 -9.22 2.59
N ALA A 120 10.73 -9.00 1.33
CA ALA A 120 11.71 -8.45 0.39
C ALA A 120 11.12 -7.51 -0.66
N THR A 121 11.97 -6.70 -1.28
CA THR A 121 11.59 -6.11 -2.57
C THR A 121 11.56 -7.18 -3.66
N ILE A 122 10.61 -7.08 -4.59
CA ILE A 122 10.37 -8.10 -5.62
C ILE A 122 11.62 -8.42 -6.45
N HIS A 123 12.53 -7.45 -6.65
CA HIS A 123 13.80 -7.65 -7.34
C HIS A 123 14.72 -8.66 -6.63
N GLN A 124 14.58 -8.84 -5.32
CA GLN A 124 15.38 -9.82 -4.58
C GLN A 124 15.04 -11.26 -4.96
N LEU A 125 13.87 -11.50 -5.58
CA LEU A 125 13.47 -12.84 -6.06
C LEU A 125 14.42 -13.39 -7.16
N TYR A 126 15.13 -12.56 -7.90
CA TYR A 126 16.16 -13.01 -8.87
C TYR A 126 17.28 -13.84 -8.23
N ARG A 127 17.45 -13.77 -6.92
CA ARG A 127 18.47 -14.55 -6.17
C ARG A 127 18.05 -15.97 -5.89
N PHE A 128 16.76 -16.30 -6.10
CA PHE A 128 16.19 -17.58 -5.74
C PHE A 128 15.70 -18.33 -6.99
N LYS A 129 15.94 -19.61 -7.05
CA LYS A 129 15.48 -20.48 -8.15
C LYS A 129 14.70 -21.65 -7.57
N ARG A 130 13.42 -21.80 -7.95
CA ARG A 130 12.54 -22.89 -7.50
C ARG A 130 12.60 -23.11 -5.99
N HIS A 131 12.50 -22.03 -5.24
CA HIS A 131 12.76 -22.02 -3.81
C HIS A 131 11.50 -21.92 -2.96
N PHE A 132 10.56 -21.06 -3.33
CA PHE A 132 9.38 -20.76 -2.51
C PHE A 132 8.16 -21.59 -2.88
N ASN A 133 7.41 -22.03 -1.86
CA ASN A 133 6.14 -22.74 -1.98
C ASN A 133 4.94 -21.81 -1.76
N LEU A 134 5.16 -20.66 -1.12
CA LEU A 134 4.19 -19.59 -0.96
C LEU A 134 4.88 -18.26 -1.29
N ILE A 135 4.37 -17.55 -2.29
CA ILE A 135 4.80 -16.18 -2.62
C ILE A 135 3.61 -15.25 -2.49
N ILE A 136 3.72 -14.28 -1.62
CA ILE A 136 2.73 -13.23 -1.41
C ILE A 136 3.28 -11.94 -1.98
N VAL A 137 2.57 -11.34 -2.95
CA VAL A 137 2.97 -10.12 -3.64
C VAL A 137 2.04 -9.00 -3.21
N ASP A 138 2.49 -8.12 -2.33
CA ASP A 138 1.71 -6.95 -1.93
C ASP A 138 1.94 -5.77 -2.87
N GLU A 139 0.91 -4.94 -3.04
CA GLU A 139 0.91 -3.79 -3.94
C GLU A 139 1.28 -4.19 -5.40
N VAL A 140 0.70 -5.30 -5.89
CA VAL A 140 1.03 -5.85 -7.22
C VAL A 140 0.76 -4.88 -8.38
N ASP A 141 -0.05 -3.85 -8.17
CA ASP A 141 -0.35 -2.77 -9.10
C ASP A 141 0.59 -1.57 -9.00
N ALA A 142 1.62 -1.63 -8.16
CA ALA A 142 2.55 -0.53 -7.99
C ALA A 142 3.75 -0.60 -8.95
N PHE A 143 4.25 0.57 -9.33
CA PHE A 143 5.52 0.69 -10.07
C PHE A 143 6.69 0.09 -9.25
N PRO A 144 7.62 -0.64 -9.88
CA PRO A 144 7.73 -0.92 -11.31
C PRO A 144 6.97 -2.18 -11.78
N LEU A 145 6.35 -2.95 -10.90
CA LEU A 145 5.75 -4.25 -11.23
C LEU A 145 4.59 -4.15 -12.25
N ASP A 146 3.84 -3.06 -12.22
CA ASP A 146 2.71 -2.81 -13.13
C ASP A 146 3.15 -2.65 -14.59
N ILE A 147 4.39 -2.18 -14.84
CA ILE A 147 4.93 -1.93 -16.18
C ILE A 147 6.02 -2.90 -16.62
N ASP A 148 6.73 -3.55 -15.68
CA ASP A 148 7.85 -4.45 -15.98
C ASP A 148 7.45 -5.93 -15.93
N PRO A 149 7.24 -6.58 -17.10
CA PRO A 149 6.91 -8.00 -17.14
C PRO A 149 7.99 -8.92 -16.55
N SER A 150 9.26 -8.51 -16.57
CA SER A 150 10.37 -9.34 -16.10
C SER A 150 10.27 -9.65 -14.61
N LEU A 151 9.64 -8.78 -13.83
CA LEU A 151 9.41 -8.99 -12.41
C LEU A 151 8.39 -10.11 -12.13
N PHE A 152 7.41 -10.32 -13.02
CA PHE A 152 6.54 -11.50 -12.94
C PHE A 152 7.29 -12.78 -13.30
N GLU A 153 8.25 -12.72 -14.23
CA GLU A 153 9.13 -13.86 -14.52
C GLU A 153 10.05 -14.15 -13.33
N ALA A 154 10.52 -13.14 -12.59
CA ALA A 154 11.26 -13.33 -11.33
C ALA A 154 10.44 -14.11 -10.30
N VAL A 155 9.15 -13.79 -10.15
CA VAL A 155 8.22 -14.52 -9.28
C VAL A 155 8.14 -15.98 -9.71
N LYS A 156 7.90 -16.26 -11.00
CA LYS A 156 7.82 -17.63 -11.53
C LYS A 156 9.14 -18.41 -11.36
N HIS A 157 10.27 -17.74 -11.62
CA HIS A 157 11.60 -18.33 -11.48
C HIS A 157 11.91 -18.75 -10.04
N ALA A 158 11.50 -17.91 -9.07
CA ALA A 158 11.68 -18.18 -7.65
C ALA A 158 10.69 -19.23 -7.10
N SER A 159 9.58 -19.49 -7.81
CA SER A 159 8.55 -20.44 -7.42
C SER A 159 9.02 -21.89 -7.53
N ASN A 160 8.74 -22.70 -6.51
CA ASN A 160 8.88 -24.14 -6.57
C ASN A 160 7.81 -24.76 -7.50
N LYS A 161 7.95 -26.05 -7.85
CA LYS A 161 6.97 -26.79 -8.66
C LYS A 161 5.55 -26.73 -8.06
N HIS A 162 5.45 -26.81 -6.74
CA HIS A 162 4.23 -26.64 -5.97
C HIS A 162 4.33 -25.31 -5.23
N CYS A 163 3.70 -24.26 -5.75
CA CYS A 163 3.73 -22.92 -5.19
C CYS A 163 2.37 -22.24 -5.33
N SER A 164 1.92 -21.61 -4.23
CA SER A 164 0.79 -20.70 -4.24
C SER A 164 1.27 -19.26 -4.43
N HIS A 165 0.55 -18.48 -5.25
CA HIS A 165 0.77 -17.05 -5.41
C HIS A 165 -0.44 -16.30 -4.88
N ILE A 166 -0.23 -15.47 -3.87
CA ILE A 166 -1.27 -14.57 -3.34
C ILE A 166 -0.89 -13.14 -3.73
N TYR A 167 -1.62 -12.60 -4.69
CA TYR A 167 -1.45 -11.23 -5.15
C TYR A 167 -2.39 -10.31 -4.38
N MET A 168 -1.91 -9.17 -3.89
CA MET A 168 -2.72 -8.23 -3.11
C MET A 168 -2.67 -6.84 -3.74
N THR A 169 -3.83 -6.21 -3.88
CA THR A 169 -3.96 -4.84 -4.38
C THR A 169 -5.24 -4.17 -3.86
N ALA A 170 -5.25 -2.84 -3.82
CA ALA A 170 -6.46 -2.05 -3.61
C ALA A 170 -7.04 -1.50 -4.92
N THR A 171 -6.32 -1.60 -6.04
CA THR A 171 -6.68 -0.97 -7.32
C THR A 171 -6.34 -1.86 -8.52
N PRO A 172 -6.99 -3.05 -8.66
CA PRO A 172 -6.67 -3.96 -9.76
C PRO A 172 -7.00 -3.32 -11.11
N SER A 173 -6.00 -3.22 -11.99
CA SER A 173 -6.19 -2.78 -13.37
C SER A 173 -6.67 -3.94 -14.26
N LYS A 174 -7.32 -3.60 -15.39
CA LYS A 174 -7.71 -4.62 -16.40
C LYS A 174 -6.47 -5.39 -16.90
N ASN A 175 -5.38 -4.69 -17.16
CA ASN A 175 -4.13 -5.29 -17.61
C ASN A 175 -3.57 -6.28 -16.59
N LEU A 176 -3.63 -5.96 -15.30
CA LEU A 176 -3.22 -6.89 -14.23
C LEU A 176 -4.08 -8.16 -14.23
N LEU A 177 -5.41 -8.00 -14.29
CA LEU A 177 -6.33 -9.15 -14.32
C LEU A 177 -6.09 -10.05 -15.54
N GLN A 178 -5.84 -9.47 -16.72
CA GLN A 178 -5.47 -10.23 -17.91
C GLN A 178 -4.13 -10.95 -17.75
N ARG A 179 -3.12 -10.28 -17.20
CA ARG A 179 -1.79 -10.86 -16.94
C ARG A 179 -1.84 -12.03 -15.97
N LEU A 180 -2.74 -11.96 -14.98
CA LEU A 180 -2.98 -13.02 -14.01
C LEU A 180 -3.95 -14.12 -14.52
N ASN A 181 -4.28 -14.15 -15.82
CA ASN A 181 -5.22 -15.11 -16.42
C ASN A 181 -6.56 -15.23 -15.69
N TYR A 182 -7.10 -14.08 -15.24
CA TYR A 182 -8.39 -14.02 -14.51
C TYR A 182 -8.47 -15.01 -13.34
N ILE A 183 -7.40 -15.10 -12.55
CA ILE A 183 -7.41 -15.92 -11.34
C ILE A 183 -8.58 -15.56 -10.42
N ASP A 184 -8.93 -16.48 -9.52
CA ASP A 184 -9.97 -16.23 -8.52
C ASP A 184 -9.69 -14.99 -7.69
N VAL A 185 -10.68 -14.13 -7.53
CA VAL A 185 -10.57 -12.85 -6.84
C VAL A 185 -11.37 -12.88 -5.54
N ILE A 186 -10.68 -12.63 -4.43
CA ILE A 186 -11.31 -12.36 -3.14
C ILE A 186 -11.54 -10.85 -3.06
N VAL A 187 -12.78 -10.39 -2.92
CA VAL A 187 -13.11 -8.95 -2.85
C VAL A 187 -13.48 -8.56 -1.44
N LEU A 188 -12.69 -7.67 -0.84
CA LEU A 188 -12.93 -7.08 0.47
C LEU A 188 -13.24 -5.59 0.33
N PRO A 189 -14.52 -5.21 0.31
CA PRO A 189 -14.94 -3.84 0.04
C PRO A 189 -14.94 -2.94 1.28
N ALA A 190 -14.78 -3.50 2.49
CA ALA A 190 -14.83 -2.73 3.74
C ALA A 190 -13.45 -2.59 4.40
N ARG A 191 -13.31 -1.59 5.24
CA ARG A 191 -12.18 -1.43 6.15
C ARG A 191 -12.36 -2.30 7.40
N PHE A 192 -11.24 -2.58 8.10
CA PHE A 192 -11.29 -3.42 9.32
C PHE A 192 -12.21 -2.85 10.41
N HIS A 193 -12.38 -1.53 10.48
CA HIS A 193 -13.19 -0.83 11.48
C HIS A 193 -14.67 -0.62 11.07
N ARG A 194 -15.11 -1.20 9.94
CA ARG A 194 -16.49 -1.25 9.46
C ARG A 194 -17.12 0.09 9.04
N HIS A 195 -16.35 1.15 8.81
CA HIS A 195 -16.84 2.43 8.29
C HIS A 195 -16.59 2.58 6.79
N SER A 196 -17.49 3.30 6.14
CA SER A 196 -17.42 3.60 4.70
C SER A 196 -16.12 4.30 4.29
N LEU A 197 -15.69 4.04 3.07
CA LEU A 197 -14.61 4.82 2.44
C LEU A 197 -15.07 6.26 2.19
N PRO A 198 -14.23 7.26 2.42
CA PRO A 198 -14.57 8.65 2.19
C PRO A 198 -14.73 8.94 0.70
N ILE A 199 -15.86 9.54 0.34
CA ILE A 199 -16.18 9.89 -1.04
C ILE A 199 -15.56 11.25 -1.40
N PRO A 200 -14.77 11.37 -2.48
CA PRO A 200 -14.13 12.62 -2.84
C PRO A 200 -15.13 13.69 -3.31
N HIS A 201 -14.94 14.90 -2.81
CA HIS A 201 -15.62 16.11 -3.27
C HIS A 201 -14.81 16.77 -4.38
N PHE A 202 -15.46 17.20 -5.45
CA PHE A 202 -14.82 17.89 -6.58
C PHE A 202 -15.07 19.40 -6.46
N LYS A 203 -14.02 20.18 -6.68
CA LYS A 203 -14.13 21.66 -6.65
C LYS A 203 -13.27 22.28 -7.74
N TYR A 204 -13.88 23.13 -8.56
CA TYR A 204 -13.14 23.88 -9.57
C TYR A 204 -12.10 24.81 -8.92
N PHE A 205 -10.88 24.70 -9.38
CA PHE A 205 -9.75 25.48 -8.89
C PHE A 205 -8.62 25.47 -9.93
N ASN A 206 -8.28 26.66 -10.44
CA ASN A 206 -7.11 26.86 -11.29
C ASN A 206 -5.94 27.23 -10.37
N LEU A 207 -4.99 26.31 -10.21
CA LEU A 207 -3.83 26.50 -9.33
C LEU A 207 -2.81 27.45 -9.98
N LYS A 208 -2.49 28.54 -9.27
CA LYS A 208 -1.44 29.51 -9.64
C LYS A 208 -0.28 29.38 -8.64
N PRO A 209 0.83 28.70 -9.01
CA PRO A 209 1.87 28.32 -8.05
C PRO A 209 2.66 29.49 -7.48
N HIS A 210 2.73 30.61 -8.21
CA HIS A 210 3.52 31.78 -7.81
C HIS A 210 2.77 32.83 -6.98
N GLN A 211 1.53 32.50 -6.54
CA GLN A 211 0.74 33.42 -5.72
C GLN A 211 -0.12 32.73 -4.68
N ILE A 212 -0.37 33.42 -3.59
CA ILE A 212 -1.29 32.94 -2.55
C ILE A 212 -2.73 33.11 -3.06
N GLN A 213 -3.44 31.99 -3.16
CA GLN A 213 -4.84 32.00 -3.54
C GLN A 213 -5.75 31.88 -2.31
N ARG A 214 -6.62 32.87 -2.09
CA ARG A 214 -7.50 32.99 -0.90
C ARG A 214 -8.31 31.69 -0.66
N LYS A 215 -8.79 31.06 -1.74
CA LYS A 215 -9.60 29.82 -1.64
C LYS A 215 -8.83 28.68 -0.98
N LEU A 216 -7.60 28.38 -1.44
CA LEU A 216 -6.74 27.34 -0.86
C LEU A 216 -6.28 27.75 0.55
N LEU A 217 -5.87 29.00 0.73
CA LEU A 217 -5.47 29.53 2.04
C LEU A 217 -6.58 29.33 3.10
N ASN A 218 -7.83 29.63 2.77
CA ASN A 218 -8.97 29.50 3.68
C ASN A 218 -9.26 28.03 4.00
N ILE A 219 -9.12 27.12 3.02
CA ILE A 219 -9.26 25.67 3.25
C ILE A 219 -8.19 25.23 4.25
N LEU A 220 -6.91 25.55 4.02
CA LEU A 220 -5.83 25.15 4.91
C LEU A 220 -5.96 25.75 6.32
N ARG A 221 -6.39 27.01 6.44
CA ARG A 221 -6.68 27.63 7.76
C ARG A 221 -7.78 26.88 8.50
N LYS A 222 -8.87 26.53 7.81
CA LYS A 222 -9.96 25.74 8.40
C LYS A 222 -9.46 24.38 8.93
N GLN A 223 -8.55 23.73 8.22
CA GLN A 223 -7.97 22.46 8.67
C GLN A 223 -7.17 22.63 9.96
N ILE A 224 -6.36 23.68 10.06
CA ILE A 224 -5.62 24.00 11.29
C ILE A 224 -6.58 24.29 12.44
N THR A 225 -7.59 25.12 12.22
CA THR A 225 -8.61 25.45 13.26
C THR A 225 -9.32 24.19 13.74
N ASN A 226 -9.59 23.24 12.85
CA ASN A 226 -10.23 21.97 13.18
C ASN A 226 -9.23 20.91 13.72
N GLN A 227 -7.97 21.28 13.98
CA GLN A 227 -6.91 20.38 14.44
C GLN A 227 -6.71 19.15 13.54
N ARG A 228 -6.95 19.29 12.22
CA ARG A 228 -6.76 18.23 11.22
C ARG A 228 -5.37 18.32 10.61
N TYR A 229 -4.75 17.17 10.41
CA TYR A 229 -3.55 17.04 9.57
C TYR A 229 -3.96 17.00 8.10
N THR A 230 -3.23 17.68 7.23
CA THR A 230 -3.61 17.78 5.82
C THR A 230 -2.45 17.43 4.90
N LEU A 231 -2.62 16.39 4.10
CA LEU A 231 -1.73 16.12 2.96
C LEU A 231 -2.28 16.82 1.72
N VAL A 232 -1.46 17.69 1.11
CA VAL A 232 -1.80 18.36 -0.15
C VAL A 232 -0.97 17.73 -1.25
N PHE A 233 -1.63 16.99 -2.14
CA PHE A 233 -0.99 16.25 -3.21
C PHE A 233 -0.87 17.08 -4.48
N PHE A 234 0.30 17.00 -5.12
CA PHE A 234 0.62 17.62 -6.39
C PHE A 234 1.12 16.56 -7.38
N ASN A 235 0.81 16.73 -8.65
CA ASN A 235 1.25 15.83 -9.72
C ASN A 235 2.70 16.06 -10.17
N ASN A 236 3.34 17.12 -9.69
CA ASN A 236 4.68 17.53 -10.10
C ASN A 236 5.44 18.14 -8.92
N ILE A 237 6.74 17.79 -8.77
CA ILE A 237 7.59 18.24 -7.67
C ILE A 237 7.84 19.76 -7.76
N GLN A 238 8.08 20.29 -8.95
CA GLN A 238 8.36 21.69 -9.12
C GLN A 238 7.14 22.56 -8.75
N LEU A 239 5.96 22.19 -9.27
CA LEU A 239 4.69 22.85 -8.94
C LEU A 239 4.43 22.86 -7.43
N MET A 240 4.73 21.74 -6.77
CA MET A 240 4.63 21.61 -5.32
C MET A 240 5.57 22.59 -4.60
N LYS A 241 6.85 22.63 -4.99
CA LYS A 241 7.87 23.52 -4.37
C LYS A 241 7.55 25.00 -4.57
N GLU A 242 7.13 25.39 -5.78
CA GLU A 242 6.73 26.76 -6.09
C GLU A 242 5.54 27.18 -5.25
N THR A 243 4.51 26.33 -5.18
CA THR A 243 3.33 26.58 -4.32
C THR A 243 3.73 26.64 -2.84
N TYR A 244 4.55 25.69 -2.36
CA TYR A 244 5.04 25.68 -0.97
C TYR A 244 5.74 26.98 -0.60
N ASN A 245 6.59 27.54 -1.48
CA ASN A 245 7.31 28.77 -1.24
C ASN A 245 6.40 29.97 -0.97
N GLN A 246 5.19 30.00 -1.55
CA GLN A 246 4.20 31.03 -1.29
C GLN A 246 3.52 30.85 0.07
N TYR A 247 3.28 29.60 0.48
CA TYR A 247 2.50 29.30 1.69
C TYR A 247 3.33 29.14 2.97
N LYS A 248 4.67 28.86 2.86
CA LYS A 248 5.54 28.56 4.00
C LYS A 248 5.57 29.69 5.05
N THR A 249 5.39 30.96 4.66
CA THR A 249 5.39 32.11 5.56
C THR A 249 4.03 32.34 6.26
N ARG A 250 2.97 31.64 5.81
CA ARG A 250 1.60 31.77 6.32
C ARG A 250 1.24 30.75 7.39
N PHE A 251 2.02 29.68 7.51
CA PHE A 251 1.79 28.59 8.43
C PHE A 251 3.09 28.19 9.13
N LYS A 252 3.09 28.08 10.45
CA LYS A 252 4.26 27.66 11.24
C LYS A 252 4.53 26.15 11.11
N SER A 253 3.47 25.36 10.91
CA SER A 253 3.51 23.89 10.92
C SER A 253 3.27 23.30 9.51
N ILE A 254 4.03 23.81 8.52
CA ILE A 254 3.98 23.35 7.13
C ILE A 254 5.35 22.84 6.67
N THR A 255 5.34 21.75 5.91
CA THR A 255 6.54 21.21 5.23
C THR A 255 6.18 20.64 3.87
N TYR A 256 7.19 20.14 3.13
CA TYR A 256 6.99 19.35 1.93
C TYR A 256 7.83 18.09 1.95
N VAL A 257 7.35 17.05 1.23
CA VAL A 257 8.03 15.76 1.09
C VAL A 257 7.87 15.25 -0.35
N HIS A 258 8.97 14.80 -0.98
CA HIS A 258 8.95 14.18 -2.31
C HIS A 258 10.01 13.07 -2.42
N SER A 259 10.08 12.36 -3.55
CA SER A 259 11.00 11.23 -3.78
C SER A 259 12.48 11.58 -3.57
N ASP A 260 12.89 12.74 -4.04
CA ASP A 260 14.29 13.19 -4.06
C ASP A 260 14.66 14.02 -2.81
N ASP A 261 13.81 14.01 -1.79
CA ASP A 261 14.07 14.72 -0.53
C ASP A 261 14.99 13.88 0.35
N VAL A 262 16.20 14.36 0.58
CA VAL A 262 17.22 13.70 1.42
C VAL A 262 16.70 13.48 2.84
N TYR A 263 15.90 14.42 3.37
CA TYR A 263 15.31 14.36 4.72
C TYR A 263 13.93 13.69 4.75
N ARG A 264 13.55 12.95 3.70
CA ARG A 264 12.22 12.36 3.56
C ARG A 264 11.82 11.51 4.77
N LEU A 265 12.69 10.62 5.22
CA LEU A 265 12.39 9.71 6.33
C LEU A 265 12.20 10.45 7.65
N GLU A 266 13.05 11.45 7.90
CA GLU A 266 12.96 12.31 9.08
C GLU A 266 11.65 13.11 9.07
N LYS A 267 11.33 13.77 7.97
CA LYS A 267 10.09 14.55 7.82
C LYS A 267 8.83 13.68 7.96
N VAL A 268 8.84 12.46 7.45
CA VAL A 268 7.73 11.51 7.63
C VAL A 268 7.60 11.08 9.09
N LYS A 269 8.71 10.87 9.81
CA LYS A 269 8.73 10.61 11.25
C LYS A 269 8.19 11.82 12.03
N ASP A 270 8.67 13.00 11.71
CA ASP A 270 8.21 14.26 12.30
C ASP A 270 6.70 14.50 12.09
N LEU A 271 6.19 14.16 10.89
CA LEU A 271 4.77 14.22 10.61
C LEU A 271 3.96 13.25 11.49
N ARG A 272 4.42 12.01 11.66
CA ARG A 272 3.79 11.03 12.56
C ARG A 272 3.77 11.50 14.01
N ASN A 273 4.78 12.28 14.42
CA ASN A 273 4.88 12.88 15.76
C ASN A 273 4.09 14.19 15.88
N GLY A 274 3.34 14.60 14.85
CA GLY A 274 2.49 15.79 14.89
C GLY A 274 3.20 17.14 14.73
N LYS A 275 4.49 17.16 14.37
CA LYS A 275 5.28 18.38 14.19
C LYS A 275 4.74 19.25 13.04
N TYR A 276 4.19 18.64 12.00
CA TYR A 276 3.64 19.32 10.84
C TYR A 276 2.15 19.03 10.69
N GLN A 277 1.32 20.06 10.58
CA GLN A 277 -0.11 19.93 10.33
C GLN A 277 -0.45 19.94 8.82
N ILE A 278 0.39 20.60 8.01
CA ILE A 278 0.21 20.68 6.56
C ILE A 278 1.46 20.13 5.89
N VAL A 279 1.30 19.14 5.02
CA VAL A 279 2.40 18.58 4.23
C VAL A 279 2.05 18.62 2.76
N PHE A 280 2.86 19.34 1.98
CA PHE A 280 2.80 19.32 0.53
C PHE A 280 3.60 18.12 0.02
N THR A 281 3.01 17.32 -0.85
CA THR A 281 3.64 16.08 -1.30
C THR A 281 3.27 15.73 -2.74
N THR A 282 3.98 14.76 -3.28
CA THR A 282 3.62 14.07 -4.52
C THR A 282 3.08 12.68 -4.19
N THR A 283 2.98 11.79 -5.16
CA THR A 283 2.50 10.42 -4.98
C THR A 283 3.32 9.57 -4.00
N ILE A 284 4.42 10.10 -3.46
CA ILE A 284 5.26 9.37 -2.50
C ILE A 284 4.51 8.99 -1.21
N LEU A 285 3.57 9.80 -0.74
CA LEU A 285 2.76 9.53 0.45
C LEU A 285 1.38 8.92 0.12
N GLU A 286 1.13 8.53 -1.13
CA GLU A 286 -0.09 7.79 -1.48
C GLU A 286 -0.10 6.35 -0.93
N ARG A 287 1.05 5.83 -0.47
CA ARG A 287 1.24 4.48 0.10
C ARG A 287 2.13 4.56 1.34
N GLY A 288 2.13 3.54 2.20
CA GLY A 288 3.05 3.42 3.35
C GLY A 288 2.89 4.47 4.47
N PHE A 289 1.76 5.21 4.55
CA PHE A 289 1.55 6.22 5.59
C PHE A 289 0.14 6.14 6.18
N THR A 290 0.03 6.15 7.50
CA THR A 290 -1.25 6.12 8.22
C THR A 290 -1.18 7.03 9.44
N MET A 291 -2.21 7.87 9.63
CA MET A 291 -2.32 8.81 10.74
C MET A 291 -3.80 9.08 11.03
N ALA A 292 -4.17 9.30 12.30
CA ALA A 292 -5.49 9.80 12.69
C ALA A 292 -5.66 11.28 12.32
N ASN A 293 -6.88 11.76 12.29
CA ASN A 293 -7.23 13.16 11.99
C ASN A 293 -6.66 13.67 10.66
N LEU A 294 -6.54 12.77 9.66
CA LEU A 294 -5.92 13.07 8.38
C LEU A 294 -6.95 13.40 7.31
N ASP A 295 -6.76 14.55 6.66
CA ASP A 295 -7.50 14.99 5.48
C ASP A 295 -6.59 15.07 4.26
N VAL A 296 -7.15 14.95 3.06
CA VAL A 296 -6.39 15.07 1.82
C VAL A 296 -6.99 16.09 0.86
N ILE A 297 -6.11 16.86 0.23
CA ILE A 297 -6.43 17.78 -0.86
C ILE A 297 -5.56 17.39 -2.05
N VAL A 298 -6.14 17.22 -3.22
CA VAL A 298 -5.41 16.90 -4.45
C VAL A 298 -5.49 18.10 -5.38
N CYS A 299 -4.39 18.82 -5.56
CA CYS A 299 -4.28 19.91 -6.53
C CYS A 299 -4.09 19.34 -7.94
N ASN A 300 -4.71 19.99 -8.94
CA ASN A 300 -4.71 19.51 -10.34
C ASN A 300 -5.08 18.03 -10.46
N SER A 301 -6.12 17.61 -9.73
CA SER A 301 -6.55 16.20 -9.65
C SER A 301 -6.87 15.57 -11.01
N HIS A 302 -7.19 16.37 -12.03
CA HIS A 302 -7.42 15.95 -13.41
C HIS A 302 -6.18 15.32 -14.08
N ASN A 303 -4.98 15.58 -13.54
CA ASN A 303 -3.70 15.03 -14.03
C ASN A 303 -3.31 13.71 -13.36
N PHE A 304 -4.04 13.25 -12.35
CA PHE A 304 -3.75 12.00 -11.66
C PHE A 304 -4.42 10.80 -12.34
N SER A 305 -3.82 9.62 -12.15
CA SER A 305 -4.45 8.35 -12.54
C SER A 305 -5.61 8.00 -11.60
N THR A 306 -6.54 7.18 -12.07
CA THR A 306 -7.64 6.65 -11.25
C THR A 306 -7.12 5.95 -10.01
N ASN A 307 -6.08 5.12 -10.15
CA ASN A 307 -5.50 4.34 -9.04
C ASN A 307 -4.86 5.26 -8.00
N ALA A 308 -4.08 6.27 -8.41
CA ALA A 308 -3.51 7.24 -7.50
C ALA A 308 -4.61 8.00 -6.72
N LEU A 309 -5.68 8.43 -7.38
CA LEU A 309 -6.80 9.12 -6.73
C LEU A 309 -7.50 8.23 -5.69
N ILE A 310 -7.69 6.93 -5.97
CA ILE A 310 -8.27 5.97 -5.02
C ILE A 310 -7.33 5.76 -3.83
N GLN A 311 -6.03 5.57 -4.07
CA GLN A 311 -5.02 5.37 -3.02
C GLN A 311 -4.90 6.59 -2.11
N ILE A 312 -4.88 7.80 -2.69
CA ILE A 312 -4.85 9.08 -1.96
C ILE A 312 -6.13 9.24 -1.13
N ALA A 313 -7.31 9.06 -1.72
CA ALA A 313 -8.57 9.12 -0.99
C ALA A 313 -8.60 8.13 0.17
N GLY A 314 -8.04 6.94 -0.05
CA GLY A 314 -7.93 5.89 0.94
C GLY A 314 -6.99 6.20 2.12
N ARG A 315 -6.28 7.34 2.15
CA ARG A 315 -5.49 7.77 3.32
C ARG A 315 -6.37 8.29 4.45
N VAL A 316 -7.50 8.90 4.11
CA VAL A 316 -8.43 9.50 5.07
C VAL A 316 -9.24 8.43 5.79
N GLY A 317 -9.44 8.59 7.10
CA GLY A 317 -10.29 7.70 7.89
C GLY A 317 -9.75 6.29 8.08
N ARG A 318 -8.43 6.07 8.16
CA ARG A 318 -7.82 4.75 8.34
C ARG A 318 -7.81 4.24 9.78
N LYS A 319 -7.93 5.14 10.73
CA LYS A 319 -7.94 4.81 12.14
C LYS A 319 -9.37 4.67 12.65
N ARG A 320 -9.59 3.74 13.57
CA ARG A 320 -10.92 3.49 14.16
C ARG A 320 -11.44 4.70 14.93
N GLU A 321 -10.57 5.41 15.60
CA GLU A 321 -10.86 6.62 16.36
C GLU A 321 -11.18 7.85 15.49
N ASP A 322 -10.83 7.81 14.20
CA ASP A 322 -11.12 8.86 13.20
C ASP A 322 -11.45 8.21 11.84
N PRO A 323 -12.64 7.64 11.69
CA PRO A 323 -13.00 6.86 10.50
C PRO A 323 -13.40 7.71 9.29
N SER A 324 -13.53 9.02 9.45
CA SER A 324 -14.00 9.96 8.41
C SER A 324 -13.02 11.12 8.22
N GLY A 325 -13.26 11.94 7.20
CA GLY A 325 -12.48 13.15 6.94
C GLY A 325 -12.69 13.68 5.54
N LEU A 326 -12.00 14.79 5.22
CA LEU A 326 -12.12 15.47 3.94
C LEU A 326 -11.23 14.83 2.88
N VAL A 327 -11.86 14.46 1.75
CA VAL A 327 -11.18 14.17 0.49
C VAL A 327 -11.62 15.21 -0.54
N LEU A 328 -10.71 16.13 -0.90
CA LEU A 328 -11.02 17.23 -1.79
C LEU A 328 -10.15 17.16 -3.06
N PHE A 329 -10.79 17.03 -4.22
CA PHE A 329 -10.15 17.04 -5.53
C PHE A 329 -10.35 18.42 -6.17
N LEU A 330 -9.27 19.19 -6.24
CA LEU A 330 -9.21 20.49 -6.90
C LEU A 330 -8.82 20.27 -8.38
N HIS A 331 -9.61 20.81 -9.30
CA HIS A 331 -9.47 20.54 -10.74
C HIS A 331 -9.83 21.76 -11.59
N GLU A 332 -9.33 21.81 -12.82
CA GLU A 332 -9.71 22.79 -13.86
C GLU A 332 -10.75 22.25 -14.83
N GLY A 333 -11.03 20.96 -14.78
CA GLY A 333 -12.07 20.25 -15.51
C GLY A 333 -12.24 18.85 -14.93
N ILE A 334 -13.46 18.35 -14.87
CA ILE A 334 -13.74 16.97 -14.40
C ILE A 334 -13.33 16.00 -15.49
N THR A 335 -12.48 15.03 -15.15
CA THR A 335 -12.03 13.99 -16.08
C THR A 335 -12.71 12.65 -15.81
N PHE A 336 -12.69 11.77 -16.81
CA PHE A 336 -13.20 10.40 -16.67
C PHE A 336 -12.48 9.64 -15.53
N LYS A 337 -11.18 9.86 -15.38
CA LYS A 337 -10.37 9.26 -14.30
C LYS A 337 -10.88 9.63 -12.91
N MET A 338 -11.25 10.89 -12.69
CA MET A 338 -11.82 11.37 -11.43
C MET A 338 -13.21 10.75 -11.17
N LEU A 339 -14.06 10.71 -12.20
CA LEU A 339 -15.39 10.10 -12.08
C LEU A 339 -15.29 8.61 -11.79
N GLN A 340 -14.36 7.91 -12.44
CA GLN A 340 -14.14 6.48 -12.23
C GLN A 340 -13.60 6.20 -10.81
N ALA A 341 -12.68 7.02 -10.29
CA ALA A 341 -12.20 6.89 -8.90
C ALA A 341 -13.36 7.02 -7.90
N ARG A 342 -14.20 8.06 -8.04
CA ARG A 342 -15.39 8.26 -7.20
C ARG A 342 -16.42 7.13 -7.35
N LYS A 343 -16.65 6.66 -8.58
CA LYS A 343 -17.56 5.53 -8.85
C LYS A 343 -17.05 4.24 -8.19
N ASN A 344 -15.75 3.96 -8.26
CA ASN A 344 -15.15 2.79 -7.63
C ASN A 344 -15.33 2.82 -6.11
N ILE A 345 -15.01 3.95 -5.45
CA ILE A 345 -15.19 4.12 -4.01
C ILE A 345 -16.66 3.91 -3.61
N LYS A 346 -17.61 4.52 -4.34
CA LYS A 346 -19.05 4.33 -4.09
C LYS A 346 -19.48 2.87 -4.24
N ARG A 347 -18.99 2.19 -5.29
CA ARG A 347 -19.28 0.77 -5.52
C ARG A 347 -18.76 -0.11 -4.37
N MET A 348 -17.55 0.16 -3.87
CA MET A 348 -17.01 -0.59 -2.73
C MET A 348 -17.85 -0.38 -1.47
N ASN A 349 -18.25 0.86 -1.17
CA ASN A 349 -19.16 1.14 -0.06
C ASN A 349 -20.50 0.42 -0.22
N GLN A 350 -21.06 0.39 -1.42
CA GLN A 350 -22.31 -0.34 -1.70
C GLN A 350 -22.12 -1.85 -1.48
N LEU A 351 -21.10 -2.47 -2.05
CA LEU A 351 -20.80 -3.89 -1.85
C LEU A 351 -20.59 -4.24 -0.37
N ALA A 352 -19.96 -3.35 0.38
CA ALA A 352 -19.73 -3.53 1.80
C ALA A 352 -21.06 -3.53 2.60
N ARG A 353 -22.00 -2.64 2.24
CA ARG A 353 -23.37 -2.64 2.82
C ARG A 353 -24.14 -3.91 2.47
N GLU A 354 -24.13 -4.30 1.19
CA GLU A 354 -24.81 -5.52 0.74
C GLU A 354 -24.32 -6.79 1.46
N LYS A 355 -23.06 -6.81 1.87
CA LYS A 355 -22.44 -7.90 2.66
C LYS A 355 -22.60 -7.75 4.18
N GLY A 356 -23.16 -6.65 4.68
CA GLY A 356 -23.25 -6.37 6.11
C GLY A 356 -21.89 -6.11 6.80
N TRP A 357 -20.88 -5.69 6.03
CA TRP A 357 -19.52 -5.47 6.53
C TRP A 357 -19.20 -4.02 6.91
N ILE A 358 -20.14 -3.12 6.78
CA ILE A 358 -20.09 -1.75 7.32
C ILE A 358 -21.35 -1.43 8.08
N ASP A 359 -21.23 -0.54 9.07
CA ASP A 359 -22.28 -0.22 10.04
C ASP A 359 -23.02 1.09 9.70
N ASP A 360 -22.63 1.83 8.63
CA ASP A 360 -23.14 3.14 8.19
C ASP A 360 -23.73 3.14 6.76
#